data_92af405b605f2efa927c10bf0f16c462
#
_entry.id   92af405b605f2efa927c10bf0f16c462
#
_cell.length_a   1.000
_cell.length_b   1.000
_cell.length_c   1.000
_cell.angle_alpha   90.00
_cell.angle_beta   90.00
_cell.angle_gamma   90.00
#
_symmetry.space_group_name_H-M   'P 1'
#
loop_
_entity.id
_entity.type
_entity.pdbx_description
1 polymer ?
#
loop_
_entity_poly.entity_id
_entity_poly.type
_entity_poly.pdbx_seq_one_letter_code
_entity_poly.pdbx_strand_id
1 'polypeptide(L)'
;MNTMKRLFFITLALCILAVSCEEKPEPEPESSPAPVLVSTNPGDGVSQVEGSSLSVVFTFDQNIKCTLSKQAGISIDGGAKVDKVNTYNTDLTVAVSGLAAGSSYVITIPEGTVDGFKTNQKGSAAISFRFSTKEAEPEPSGRMEPGTDAFGWENAAAAARNMGAGWNLGNTLDSNSGDVDNMWIEAFSDRSTPKYETAWGQPVTTRALIHMFKEAGFNAIRVPVTWYPHIGTVTVTVSDNRGHWDMSTWTGYDVDPAWMARVKEVVDYVIDEGMYCILNVHHDTGDATTGWLKADKAVYAAVKERYCALWKQIATEFEPYGQKLLFESFNEMLDSKGTWNYSTDEAHETINMYNADFVATVRATGGNNGHRNLILNTYGASCQKEALEAFRLPADTAEDHLLAEVHSYAPYDFAFDMTGNPYVKQRTVFDSYCETEVRRNVENMDKYLVSKGIPCVLGEYGCTAIQSATEIAKQAACYVSAAAKSDIPCVYWMALSDGEDRSVPKWTAPTLRDAILKAYKENKND
;
A
#
# COMPACT_ATOMS: atom_id res chain seq x y z
N MET A 1 -26.63 74.32 37.49
CA MET A 1 -26.22 75.74 37.56
C MET A 1 -25.63 76.06 36.21
N ASN A 2 -26.44 76.62 35.34
CA ASN A 2 -26.37 78.01 34.83
C ASN A 2 -25.05 78.29 34.09
N THR A 3 -24.95 78.79 32.88
CA THR A 3 -25.77 79.77 32.09
C THR A 3 -25.12 79.78 30.69
N MET A 4 -25.82 79.62 29.60
CA MET A 4 -26.39 80.54 28.64
C MET A 4 -25.67 81.91 28.44
N LYS A 5 -25.30 82.26 27.17
CA LYS A 5 -25.59 83.46 26.41
C LYS A 5 -24.83 83.45 25.09
N ARG A 6 -25.54 83.43 23.95
CA ARG A 6 -26.07 84.51 23.04
C ARG A 6 -24.97 85.31 22.31
N LEU A 7 -24.85 85.10 21.03
CA LEU A 7 -25.43 85.87 19.89
C LEU A 7 -24.69 87.18 19.53
N PHE A 8 -24.13 87.28 18.35
CA PHE A 8 -24.31 88.45 17.49
C PHE A 8 -24.00 88.15 16.01
N PHE A 9 -24.95 88.56 15.15
CA PHE A 9 -24.86 88.62 13.69
C PHE A 9 -24.05 89.84 13.29
N ILE A 10 -23.22 89.73 12.23
CA ILE A 10 -22.88 90.83 11.34
C ILE A 10 -22.89 90.34 9.90
N THR A 11 -23.79 90.86 9.11
CA THR A 11 -23.94 90.73 7.67
C THR A 11 -22.96 91.68 6.99
N LEU A 12 -22.08 91.16 6.10
CA LEU A 12 -21.36 92.04 5.17
C LEU A 12 -21.46 91.43 3.78
N ALA A 13 -22.17 92.07 2.91
CA ALA A 13 -22.28 91.80 1.49
C ALA A 13 -21.00 92.27 0.77
N LEU A 14 -20.34 91.36 0.02
CA LEU A 14 -19.32 91.77 -0.92
C LEU A 14 -19.53 91.03 -2.24
N CYS A 15 -19.78 91.82 -3.28
CA CYS A 15 -19.85 91.38 -4.67
C CYS A 15 -18.50 90.82 -5.08
N ILE A 16 -18.43 89.59 -5.58
CA ILE A 16 -17.26 89.01 -6.26
C ILE A 16 -17.68 88.60 -7.66
N LEU A 17 -16.97 89.12 -8.63
CA LEU A 17 -17.00 88.77 -10.04
C LEU A 17 -16.76 87.26 -10.26
N ALA A 18 -17.64 86.59 -10.97
CA ALA A 18 -17.46 85.28 -11.49
C ALA A 18 -16.40 85.29 -12.60
N VAL A 19 -15.20 84.71 -12.31
CA VAL A 19 -14.28 84.23 -13.33
C VAL A 19 -14.55 82.73 -13.47
N SER A 20 -15.15 82.36 -14.60
CA SER A 20 -15.33 80.99 -15.00
C SER A 20 -13.93 80.40 -15.34
N CYS A 21 -13.34 79.64 -14.43
CA CYS A 21 -12.31 78.69 -14.80
C CYS A 21 -13.03 77.40 -15.23
N GLU A 22 -13.00 77.07 -16.53
CA GLU A 22 -13.25 75.74 -16.99
C GLU A 22 -12.12 74.84 -16.43
N GLU A 23 -12.44 74.03 -15.39
CA GLU A 23 -11.63 72.91 -15.03
C GLU A 23 -11.65 71.91 -16.19
N LYS A 24 -10.48 71.69 -16.82
CA LYS A 24 -10.30 70.59 -17.71
C LYS A 24 -10.56 69.32 -16.90
N PRO A 25 -11.36 68.33 -17.40
CA PRO A 25 -11.49 67.05 -16.72
C PRO A 25 -10.13 66.43 -16.56
N GLU A 26 -9.76 66.05 -15.32
CA GLU A 26 -8.60 65.21 -15.08
C GLU A 26 -8.71 63.99 -15.98
N PRO A 27 -7.62 63.58 -16.66
CA PRO A 27 -7.66 62.37 -17.44
C PRO A 27 -8.02 61.21 -16.50
N GLU A 28 -9.07 60.45 -16.86
CA GLU A 28 -9.40 59.20 -16.15
C GLU A 28 -8.13 58.39 -16.02
N PRO A 29 -7.81 57.87 -14.80
CA PRO A 29 -6.60 57.11 -14.60
C PRO A 29 -6.64 55.88 -15.55
N GLU A 30 -5.61 55.74 -16.37
CA GLU A 30 -5.46 54.58 -17.29
C GLU A 30 -5.73 53.29 -16.54
N SER A 31 -6.75 52.55 -16.97
CA SER A 31 -7.09 51.27 -16.36
C SER A 31 -5.96 50.27 -16.58
N SER A 32 -5.38 49.75 -15.50
CA SER A 32 -4.36 48.71 -15.60
C SER A 32 -4.94 47.45 -16.27
N PRO A 33 -4.16 46.74 -17.11
CA PRO A 33 -4.67 45.56 -17.79
C PRO A 33 -5.10 44.47 -16.80
N ALA A 34 -6.18 43.76 -17.14
CA ALA A 34 -6.69 42.63 -16.36
C ALA A 34 -5.67 41.51 -16.28
N PRO A 35 -5.69 40.67 -15.22
CA PRO A 35 -4.87 39.45 -15.19
C PRO A 35 -5.22 38.52 -16.36
N VAL A 36 -4.21 38.02 -17.05
CA VAL A 36 -4.33 37.10 -18.20
C VAL A 36 -3.83 35.75 -17.81
N LEU A 37 -4.61 34.69 -18.09
CA LEU A 37 -4.18 33.29 -17.89
C LEU A 37 -3.04 32.97 -18.87
N VAL A 38 -1.91 32.48 -18.34
CA VAL A 38 -0.71 32.08 -19.10
C VAL A 38 -0.68 30.58 -19.33
N SER A 39 -0.95 29.80 -18.30
CA SER A 39 -0.89 28.34 -18.36
C SER A 39 -1.77 27.68 -17.31
N THR A 40 -2.02 26.38 -17.50
CA THR A 40 -2.65 25.51 -16.51
C THR A 40 -1.79 24.27 -16.28
N ASN A 41 -1.82 23.73 -15.05
CA ASN A 41 -1.19 22.47 -14.72
C ASN A 41 -2.17 21.63 -13.86
N PRO A 42 -2.65 20.46 -14.38
CA PRO A 42 -2.43 19.94 -15.72
C PRO A 42 -2.93 20.87 -16.84
N GLY A 43 -2.55 20.58 -18.10
CA GLY A 43 -3.00 21.36 -19.26
C GLY A 43 -4.48 21.22 -19.54
N ASP A 44 -5.11 22.28 -20.12
CA ASP A 44 -6.50 22.21 -20.57
C ASP A 44 -6.69 21.08 -21.59
N GLY A 45 -7.78 20.30 -21.46
CA GLY A 45 -8.06 19.13 -22.27
C GLY A 45 -7.32 17.85 -21.83
N VAL A 46 -6.67 17.85 -20.65
CA VAL A 46 -6.05 16.62 -20.13
C VAL A 46 -7.08 15.49 -20.04
N SER A 47 -6.68 14.32 -20.53
CA SER A 47 -7.49 13.10 -20.50
C SER A 47 -6.86 12.04 -19.60
N GLN A 48 -7.62 10.99 -19.27
CA GLN A 48 -7.17 9.87 -18.46
C GLN A 48 -6.75 10.28 -17.03
N VAL A 49 -7.41 11.29 -16.46
CA VAL A 49 -7.20 11.65 -15.06
C VAL A 49 -7.63 10.50 -14.17
N GLU A 50 -6.73 10.03 -13.32
CA GLU A 50 -6.98 8.94 -12.38
C GLU A 50 -7.55 9.45 -11.05
N GLY A 51 -8.42 8.64 -10.42
CA GLY A 51 -9.01 8.94 -9.11
C GLY A 51 -10.26 9.81 -9.16
N SER A 52 -10.79 10.11 -7.98
CA SER A 52 -12.06 10.84 -7.78
C SER A 52 -11.87 12.32 -7.49
N SER A 53 -10.64 12.85 -7.60
CA SER A 53 -10.30 14.25 -7.33
C SER A 53 -9.20 14.76 -8.26
N LEU A 54 -9.16 16.07 -8.45
CA LEU A 54 -8.13 16.75 -9.26
C LEU A 54 -7.82 18.11 -8.64
N SER A 55 -6.55 18.50 -8.69
CA SER A 55 -6.13 19.85 -8.36
C SER A 55 -5.53 20.52 -9.59
N VAL A 56 -6.07 21.67 -9.99
CA VAL A 56 -5.63 22.43 -11.17
C VAL A 56 -5.03 23.75 -10.73
N VAL A 57 -3.83 24.06 -11.19
CA VAL A 57 -3.17 25.36 -11.00
C VAL A 57 -3.33 26.19 -12.26
N PHE A 58 -3.90 27.39 -12.12
CA PHE A 58 -4.05 28.40 -13.18
C PHE A 58 -3.03 29.50 -12.92
N THR A 59 -2.02 29.64 -13.75
CA THR A 59 -0.96 30.65 -13.63
C THR A 59 -1.24 31.87 -14.49
N PHE A 60 -1.19 33.05 -13.89
CA PHE A 60 -1.47 34.35 -14.52
C PHE A 60 -0.18 35.14 -14.78
N ASP A 61 -0.26 36.14 -15.65
CA ASP A 61 0.85 37.00 -16.04
C ASP A 61 1.29 38.01 -14.96
N GLN A 62 0.57 38.08 -13.85
CA GLN A 62 0.80 39.01 -12.73
C GLN A 62 0.29 38.41 -11.42
N ASN A 63 0.71 39.00 -10.29
CA ASN A 63 0.18 38.64 -8.98
C ASN A 63 -1.35 38.90 -8.90
N ILE A 64 -2.04 37.91 -8.33
CA ILE A 64 -3.49 37.85 -8.32
C ILE A 64 -4.06 37.76 -6.90
N LYS A 65 -5.34 38.09 -6.77
CA LYS A 65 -6.19 37.85 -5.60
C LYS A 65 -7.57 37.37 -6.05
N CYS A 66 -8.19 36.53 -5.23
CA CYS A 66 -9.56 36.09 -5.42
C CYS A 66 -10.24 36.07 -4.04
N THR A 67 -11.23 36.96 -3.85
CA THR A 67 -11.95 37.06 -2.57
C THR A 67 -12.86 35.87 -2.36
N LEU A 68 -13.19 35.54 -1.11
CA LEU A 68 -14.07 34.40 -0.78
C LEU A 68 -15.42 34.46 -1.51
N SER A 69 -15.98 35.66 -1.67
CA SER A 69 -17.24 35.84 -2.42
C SER A 69 -17.11 35.50 -3.91
N LYS A 70 -15.96 35.76 -4.50
CA LYS A 70 -15.66 35.43 -5.90
C LYS A 70 -15.29 33.97 -6.08
N GLN A 71 -14.59 33.38 -5.11
CA GLN A 71 -14.27 31.92 -5.08
C GLN A 71 -15.56 31.10 -5.13
N ALA A 72 -16.62 31.51 -4.43
CA ALA A 72 -17.92 30.86 -4.43
C ALA A 72 -18.61 30.79 -5.81
N GLY A 73 -18.16 31.60 -6.77
CA GLY A 73 -18.65 31.57 -8.16
C GLY A 73 -17.94 30.54 -9.04
N ILE A 74 -16.82 29.96 -8.60
CA ILE A 74 -16.11 28.93 -9.33
C ILE A 74 -16.90 27.62 -9.21
N SER A 75 -17.13 26.95 -10.33
CA SER A 75 -17.96 25.76 -10.38
C SER A 75 -17.34 24.67 -11.24
N ILE A 76 -17.80 23.45 -11.04
CA ILE A 76 -17.56 22.29 -11.89
C ILE A 76 -18.90 21.63 -12.21
N ASP A 77 -19.03 21.10 -13.40
CA ASP A 77 -20.22 20.37 -13.85
C ASP A 77 -20.21 18.89 -13.44
N GLY A 78 -21.14 18.11 -14.03
CA GLY A 78 -21.17 16.63 -13.90
C GLY A 78 -21.43 16.10 -12.48
N GLY A 79 -21.94 16.91 -11.55
CA GLY A 79 -22.23 16.50 -10.17
C GLY A 79 -21.00 16.49 -9.24
N ALA A 80 -19.82 16.84 -9.75
CA ALA A 80 -18.63 17.06 -8.96
C ALA A 80 -18.72 18.37 -8.16
N LYS A 81 -17.79 18.59 -7.23
CA LYS A 81 -17.76 19.78 -6.38
C LYS A 81 -16.38 20.40 -6.30
N VAL A 82 -16.37 21.72 -6.12
CA VAL A 82 -15.14 22.46 -5.78
C VAL A 82 -14.94 22.37 -4.27
N ASP A 83 -13.85 21.77 -3.83
CA ASP A 83 -13.54 21.61 -2.41
C ASP A 83 -12.75 22.78 -1.85
N LYS A 84 -11.80 23.30 -2.64
CA LYS A 84 -10.90 24.34 -2.17
C LYS A 84 -10.44 25.23 -3.31
N VAL A 85 -10.35 26.52 -3.03
CA VAL A 85 -9.75 27.52 -3.91
C VAL A 85 -8.71 28.31 -3.13
N ASN A 86 -7.48 28.39 -3.63
CA ASN A 86 -6.38 29.16 -3.04
C ASN A 86 -5.74 30.08 -4.07
N THR A 87 -5.17 31.20 -3.62
CA THR A 87 -4.32 32.07 -4.44
C THR A 87 -2.96 32.24 -3.77
N TYR A 88 -1.91 32.15 -4.58
CA TYR A 88 -0.55 32.41 -4.14
C TYR A 88 0.26 33.04 -5.28
N ASN A 89 0.74 34.29 -5.10
CA ASN A 89 1.43 35.05 -6.13
C ASN A 89 0.63 35.13 -7.44
N THR A 90 1.10 34.45 -8.49
CA THR A 90 0.48 34.41 -9.83
C THR A 90 -0.49 33.24 -9.99
N ASP A 91 -0.63 32.36 -8.99
CA ASP A 91 -1.33 31.10 -9.12
C ASP A 91 -2.69 31.09 -8.40
N LEU A 92 -3.71 30.60 -9.11
CA LEU A 92 -5.00 30.19 -8.56
C LEU A 92 -5.06 28.67 -8.60
N THR A 93 -5.15 28.01 -7.44
CA THR A 93 -5.33 26.58 -7.33
C THR A 93 -6.79 26.25 -7.05
N VAL A 94 -7.39 25.39 -7.87
CA VAL A 94 -8.77 24.89 -7.69
C VAL A 94 -8.69 23.36 -7.50
N ALA A 95 -9.12 22.89 -6.32
CA ALA A 95 -9.24 21.48 -6.02
C ALA A 95 -10.71 21.04 -6.14
N VAL A 96 -10.95 19.94 -6.84
CA VAL A 96 -12.27 19.36 -7.10
C VAL A 96 -12.32 17.90 -6.69
N SER A 97 -13.50 17.40 -6.30
CA SER A 97 -13.74 16.01 -5.97
C SER A 97 -15.13 15.53 -6.39
N GLY A 98 -15.39 14.22 -6.20
CA GLY A 98 -16.63 13.60 -6.63
C GLY A 98 -16.62 13.30 -8.13
N LEU A 99 -15.44 13.14 -8.73
CA LEU A 99 -15.29 12.77 -10.13
C LEU A 99 -15.68 11.30 -10.32
N ALA A 100 -16.52 11.02 -11.30
CA ALA A 100 -16.86 9.68 -11.74
C ALA A 100 -15.88 9.23 -12.84
N ALA A 101 -15.57 7.96 -12.92
CA ALA A 101 -14.74 7.39 -13.97
C ALA A 101 -15.42 7.53 -15.36
N GLY A 102 -14.62 7.61 -16.43
CA GLY A 102 -15.09 7.71 -17.80
C GLY A 102 -15.89 8.96 -18.13
N SER A 103 -15.78 10.01 -17.31
CA SER A 103 -16.61 11.21 -17.39
C SER A 103 -15.79 12.41 -17.82
N SER A 104 -16.45 13.38 -18.47
CA SER A 104 -15.85 14.65 -18.85
C SER A 104 -16.38 15.77 -17.98
N TYR A 105 -15.51 16.71 -17.63
CA TYR A 105 -15.79 17.80 -16.71
C TYR A 105 -15.29 19.14 -17.25
N VAL A 106 -15.97 20.20 -16.80
CA VAL A 106 -15.57 21.58 -17.07
C VAL A 106 -15.53 22.37 -15.76
N ILE A 107 -14.34 22.84 -15.38
CA ILE A 107 -14.21 23.84 -14.31
C ILE A 107 -14.45 25.20 -14.96
N THR A 108 -15.40 25.98 -14.42
CA THR A 108 -15.75 27.34 -14.89
C THR A 108 -15.35 28.34 -13.85
N ILE A 109 -14.50 29.29 -14.26
CA ILE A 109 -14.13 30.48 -13.48
C ILE A 109 -14.80 31.68 -14.17
N PRO A 110 -15.82 32.34 -13.55
CA PRO A 110 -16.55 33.45 -14.17
C PRO A 110 -15.66 34.66 -14.45
N GLU A 111 -16.06 35.49 -15.41
CA GLU A 111 -15.43 36.78 -15.68
C GLU A 111 -15.35 37.62 -14.40
N GLY A 112 -14.26 38.31 -14.20
CA GLY A 112 -14.04 39.15 -13.02
C GLY A 112 -13.76 38.41 -11.72
N THR A 113 -13.58 37.09 -11.73
CA THR A 113 -13.29 36.28 -10.53
C THR A 113 -11.90 36.55 -9.98
N VAL A 114 -10.89 36.68 -10.85
CA VAL A 114 -9.49 36.88 -10.47
C VAL A 114 -9.12 38.35 -10.69
N ASP A 115 -8.71 39.02 -9.61
CA ASP A 115 -8.29 40.42 -9.63
C ASP A 115 -6.77 40.55 -9.55
N GLY A 116 -6.20 41.59 -10.12
CA GLY A 116 -4.86 42.06 -9.81
C GLY A 116 -4.82 42.95 -8.58
N PHE A 117 -3.63 43.48 -8.25
CA PHE A 117 -3.42 44.33 -7.09
C PHE A 117 -3.46 45.83 -7.40
N LYS A 118 -3.54 46.22 -8.67
CA LYS A 118 -3.58 47.66 -9.06
C LYS A 118 -4.97 48.25 -8.90
N THR A 119 -5.02 49.54 -8.58
CA THR A 119 -6.28 50.28 -8.44
C THR A 119 -7.00 50.41 -9.80
N ASN A 120 -8.32 50.31 -9.81
CA ASN A 120 -9.16 50.37 -11.01
C ASN A 120 -8.86 49.33 -12.09
N GLN A 121 -8.25 48.20 -11.71
CA GLN A 121 -7.98 47.08 -12.61
C GLN A 121 -9.24 46.23 -12.84
N LYS A 122 -9.51 45.89 -14.11
CA LYS A 122 -10.58 44.94 -14.43
C LYS A 122 -10.16 43.52 -13.97
N GLY A 123 -11.12 42.69 -13.60
CA GLY A 123 -10.86 41.28 -13.31
C GLY A 123 -10.58 40.47 -14.59
N SER A 124 -10.13 39.26 -14.43
CA SER A 124 -9.82 38.34 -15.52
C SER A 124 -11.01 38.07 -16.44
N ALA A 125 -10.76 37.69 -17.67
CA ALA A 125 -11.76 37.05 -18.53
C ALA A 125 -12.29 35.74 -17.90
N ALA A 126 -13.45 35.27 -18.36
CA ALA A 126 -13.97 33.97 -18.00
C ALA A 126 -13.01 32.85 -18.49
N ILE A 127 -12.82 31.81 -17.67
CA ILE A 127 -11.98 30.67 -17.99
C ILE A 127 -12.80 29.38 -17.91
N SER A 128 -12.64 28.52 -18.90
CA SER A 128 -13.20 27.16 -18.93
C SER A 128 -12.05 26.18 -19.08
N PHE A 129 -11.87 25.29 -18.10
CA PHE A 129 -10.88 24.23 -18.12
C PHE A 129 -11.58 22.89 -18.28
N ARG A 130 -11.19 22.11 -19.28
CA ARG A 130 -11.79 20.82 -19.60
C ARG A 130 -10.84 19.68 -19.28
N PHE A 131 -11.39 18.59 -18.79
CA PHE A 131 -10.64 17.33 -18.59
C PHE A 131 -11.60 16.14 -18.65
N SER A 132 -11.03 14.94 -18.81
CA SER A 132 -11.76 13.68 -18.67
C SER A 132 -11.03 12.71 -17.76
N THR A 133 -11.80 11.95 -16.99
CA THR A 133 -11.29 10.86 -16.16
C THR A 133 -11.11 9.58 -16.99
N LYS A 134 -10.20 8.72 -16.51
CA LYS A 134 -10.03 7.37 -17.06
C LYS A 134 -11.34 6.59 -16.91
N GLU A 135 -11.69 5.78 -17.89
CA GLU A 135 -12.81 4.85 -17.77
C GLU A 135 -12.57 3.89 -16.62
N ALA A 136 -13.63 3.56 -15.90
CA ALA A 136 -13.53 2.47 -14.93
C ALA A 136 -13.20 1.18 -15.69
N GLU A 137 -12.17 0.48 -15.27
CA GLU A 137 -12.01 -0.90 -15.71
C GLU A 137 -13.27 -1.68 -15.26
N PRO A 138 -13.82 -2.56 -16.11
CA PRO A 138 -14.99 -3.32 -15.73
C PRO A 138 -14.67 -4.10 -14.45
N GLU A 139 -15.42 -3.85 -13.37
CA GLU A 139 -15.30 -4.66 -12.15
C GLU A 139 -15.53 -6.11 -12.53
N PRO A 140 -14.66 -7.06 -12.15
CA PRO A 140 -14.89 -8.47 -12.40
C PRO A 140 -16.26 -8.85 -11.85
N SER A 141 -17.15 -9.34 -12.67
CA SER A 141 -18.53 -9.65 -12.27
C SER A 141 -18.60 -11.07 -11.71
N GLY A 142 -18.46 -11.21 -10.39
CA GLY A 142 -18.61 -12.49 -9.71
C GLY A 142 -17.29 -13.15 -9.32
N ARG A 143 -17.38 -14.30 -8.64
CA ARG A 143 -16.22 -15.10 -8.26
C ARG A 143 -15.53 -15.68 -9.49
N MET A 144 -14.19 -15.75 -9.44
CA MET A 144 -13.44 -16.55 -10.41
C MET A 144 -13.68 -18.04 -10.12
N GLU A 145 -14.10 -18.78 -11.13
CA GLU A 145 -14.28 -20.24 -10.99
C GLU A 145 -12.91 -20.94 -11.04
N PRO A 146 -12.66 -21.91 -10.14
CA PRO A 146 -11.46 -22.72 -10.21
C PRO A 146 -11.39 -23.51 -11.54
N GLY A 147 -10.25 -23.40 -12.21
CA GLY A 147 -10.02 -23.99 -13.52
C GLY A 147 -8.55 -24.08 -13.89
N THR A 148 -8.29 -24.40 -15.14
CA THR A 148 -6.95 -24.41 -15.72
C THR A 148 -6.89 -23.60 -16.99
N ASP A 149 -5.75 -23.00 -17.28
CA ASP A 149 -5.48 -22.35 -18.54
C ASP A 149 -5.35 -23.36 -19.72
N ALA A 150 -5.12 -22.85 -20.91
CA ALA A 150 -4.96 -23.67 -22.12
C ALA A 150 -3.72 -24.59 -22.10
N PHE A 151 -2.80 -24.36 -21.17
CA PHE A 151 -1.57 -25.14 -20.99
C PHE A 151 -1.67 -26.12 -19.81
N GLY A 152 -2.83 -26.18 -19.14
CA GLY A 152 -3.10 -27.06 -18.00
C GLY A 152 -2.59 -26.53 -16.67
N TRP A 153 -2.23 -25.25 -16.57
CA TRP A 153 -1.90 -24.60 -15.30
C TRP A 153 -3.15 -24.18 -14.57
N GLU A 154 -3.18 -24.40 -13.26
CA GLU A 154 -4.25 -23.93 -12.40
C GLU A 154 -4.34 -22.41 -12.43
N ASN A 155 -5.55 -21.88 -12.65
CA ASN A 155 -5.79 -20.46 -12.46
C ASN A 155 -5.69 -20.07 -10.96
N ALA A 156 -5.73 -18.79 -10.68
CA ALA A 156 -5.59 -18.25 -9.32
C ALA A 156 -6.62 -18.82 -8.34
N ALA A 157 -7.88 -19.03 -8.78
CA ALA A 157 -8.94 -19.60 -7.94
C ALA A 157 -8.69 -21.08 -7.62
N ALA A 158 -8.24 -21.87 -8.60
CA ALA A 158 -7.89 -23.28 -8.38
C ALA A 158 -6.68 -23.40 -7.44
N ALA A 159 -5.64 -22.59 -7.64
CA ALA A 159 -4.48 -22.56 -6.76
C ALA A 159 -4.85 -22.19 -5.32
N ALA A 160 -5.68 -21.14 -5.13
CA ALA A 160 -6.17 -20.74 -3.81
C ALA A 160 -6.93 -21.88 -3.11
N ARG A 161 -7.91 -22.49 -3.78
CA ARG A 161 -8.67 -23.64 -3.25
C ARG A 161 -7.74 -24.81 -2.86
N ASN A 162 -6.79 -25.14 -3.72
CA ASN A 162 -5.91 -26.31 -3.55
C ASN A 162 -4.80 -26.08 -2.52
N MET A 163 -4.39 -24.83 -2.24
CA MET A 163 -3.47 -24.54 -1.13
C MET A 163 -4.06 -24.87 0.24
N GLY A 164 -5.31 -24.56 0.47
CA GLY A 164 -6.06 -24.94 1.67
C GLY A 164 -5.46 -24.38 2.96
N ALA A 165 -5.04 -25.27 3.87
CA ALA A 165 -4.37 -24.91 5.11
C ALA A 165 -2.85 -24.99 4.94
N GLY A 166 -2.16 -23.93 5.37
CA GLY A 166 -0.72 -23.80 5.26
C GLY A 166 -0.05 -23.33 6.54
N TRP A 167 1.29 -23.28 6.49
CA TRP A 167 2.15 -22.83 7.58
C TRP A 167 3.26 -21.91 7.07
N ASN A 168 3.60 -20.86 7.84
CA ASN A 168 4.75 -20.02 7.53
C ASN A 168 6.04 -20.60 8.11
N LEU A 169 7.10 -20.62 7.32
CA LEU A 169 8.43 -20.97 7.77
C LEU A 169 9.16 -19.74 8.33
N GLY A 170 8.49 -19.00 9.20
CA GLY A 170 8.96 -17.72 9.74
C GLY A 170 10.15 -17.84 10.68
N ASN A 171 10.86 -16.72 10.88
CA ASN A 171 12.08 -16.58 11.68
C ASN A 171 13.24 -17.47 11.21
N THR A 172 13.30 -17.74 9.90
CA THR A 172 14.37 -18.51 9.26
C THR A 172 15.04 -17.70 8.15
N LEU A 173 14.66 -17.89 6.88
CA LEU A 173 15.22 -17.12 5.77
C LEU A 173 14.75 -15.65 5.74
N ASP A 174 13.72 -15.31 6.50
CA ASP A 174 13.32 -13.93 6.77
C ASP A 174 14.17 -13.26 7.85
N SER A 175 14.93 -14.01 8.65
CA SER A 175 15.79 -13.48 9.72
C SER A 175 16.90 -12.58 9.17
N ASN A 176 17.24 -11.56 9.94
CA ASN A 176 18.27 -10.59 9.59
C ASN A 176 19.01 -10.11 10.84
N SER A 177 20.06 -9.29 10.67
CA SER A 177 20.89 -8.84 11.76
C SER A 177 20.38 -7.60 12.51
N GLY A 178 19.24 -7.06 12.15
CA GLY A 178 18.64 -5.90 12.80
C GLY A 178 18.51 -4.69 11.88
N ASP A 179 18.56 -3.50 12.45
CA ASP A 179 18.46 -2.23 11.71
C ASP A 179 19.83 -1.73 11.21
N VAL A 180 19.84 -0.66 10.42
CA VAL A 180 21.05 -0.09 9.81
C VAL A 180 22.11 0.35 10.84
N ASP A 181 21.70 0.60 12.08
CA ASP A 181 22.57 1.00 13.19
C ASP A 181 23.00 -0.19 14.07
N ASN A 182 22.59 -1.41 13.74
CA ASN A 182 22.92 -2.61 14.50
C ASN A 182 23.01 -3.87 13.64
N MET A 183 23.82 -3.79 12.58
CA MET A 183 24.07 -4.89 11.62
C MET A 183 25.12 -5.85 12.19
N TRP A 184 24.72 -6.66 13.18
CA TRP A 184 25.68 -7.45 13.96
C TRP A 184 26.25 -8.65 13.18
N ILE A 185 25.51 -9.26 12.25
CA ILE A 185 26.03 -10.35 11.41
C ILE A 185 27.11 -9.78 10.49
N GLU A 186 26.83 -8.70 9.80
CA GLU A 186 27.71 -8.07 8.83
C GLU A 186 28.99 -7.52 9.48
N ALA A 187 28.92 -7.09 10.75
CA ALA A 187 30.04 -6.54 11.49
C ALA A 187 30.88 -7.58 12.21
N PHE A 188 30.26 -8.63 12.80
CA PHE A 188 30.91 -9.49 13.78
C PHE A 188 30.83 -10.98 13.47
N SER A 189 30.25 -11.37 12.32
CA SER A 189 30.09 -12.77 11.94
C SER A 189 30.77 -13.08 10.60
N ASP A 190 30.80 -14.35 10.24
CA ASP A 190 31.33 -14.88 8.98
C ASP A 190 30.40 -14.63 7.77
N ARG A 191 29.20 -14.05 7.98
CA ARG A 191 28.16 -13.81 6.98
C ARG A 191 27.73 -15.08 6.23
N SER A 192 27.90 -16.25 6.82
CA SER A 192 27.44 -17.48 6.22
C SER A 192 25.91 -17.58 6.22
N THR A 193 25.35 -18.32 5.27
CA THR A 193 23.90 -18.52 5.17
C THR A 193 23.28 -19.04 6.48
N PRO A 194 23.87 -20.02 7.20
CA PRO A 194 23.33 -20.46 8.49
C PRO A 194 23.30 -19.38 9.56
N LYS A 195 24.20 -18.36 9.51
CA LYS A 195 24.19 -17.27 10.48
C LYS A 195 22.96 -16.38 10.32
N TYR A 196 22.57 -16.10 9.08
CA TYR A 196 21.34 -15.37 8.81
C TYR A 196 20.11 -16.23 9.15
N GLU A 197 20.03 -17.46 8.62
CA GLU A 197 18.90 -18.35 8.83
C GLU A 197 18.59 -18.64 10.30
N THR A 198 19.60 -18.61 11.18
CA THR A 198 19.45 -18.88 12.62
C THR A 198 19.49 -17.63 13.49
N ALA A 199 19.54 -16.44 12.89
CA ALA A 199 19.73 -15.18 13.62
C ALA A 199 18.65 -14.92 14.69
N TRP A 200 17.43 -15.37 14.45
CA TRP A 200 16.29 -15.19 15.36
C TRP A 200 15.94 -16.46 16.14
N GLY A 201 16.93 -17.35 16.33
CA GLY A 201 16.86 -18.47 17.26
C GLY A 201 16.22 -19.75 16.70
N GLN A 202 15.80 -19.75 15.45
CA GLN A 202 15.33 -20.98 14.80
C GLN A 202 16.53 -21.81 14.29
N PRO A 203 16.45 -23.12 14.28
CA PRO A 203 17.48 -23.97 13.67
C PRO A 203 17.42 -23.90 12.14
N VAL A 204 18.50 -24.31 11.50
CA VAL A 204 18.55 -24.51 10.04
C VAL A 204 17.40 -25.41 9.60
N THR A 205 16.62 -24.96 8.62
CA THR A 205 15.48 -25.71 8.08
C THR A 205 15.93 -27.02 7.45
N THR A 206 15.21 -28.10 7.73
CA THR A 206 15.51 -29.44 7.21
C THR A 206 14.33 -29.99 6.40
N ARG A 207 14.63 -30.92 5.49
CA ARG A 207 13.60 -31.67 4.76
C ARG A 207 12.66 -32.42 5.71
N ALA A 208 13.16 -32.95 6.83
CA ALA A 208 12.35 -33.64 7.82
C ALA A 208 11.28 -32.73 8.48
N LEU A 209 11.61 -31.46 8.68
CA LEU A 209 10.62 -30.48 9.17
C LEU A 209 9.48 -30.28 8.15
N ILE A 210 9.81 -30.10 6.88
CA ILE A 210 8.81 -29.93 5.82
C ILE A 210 7.95 -31.20 5.67
N HIS A 211 8.57 -32.37 5.72
CA HIS A 211 7.87 -33.67 5.71
C HIS A 211 6.84 -33.76 6.86
N MET A 212 7.19 -33.30 8.06
CA MET A 212 6.28 -33.30 9.22
C MET A 212 5.00 -32.47 8.97
N PHE A 213 5.10 -31.33 8.28
CA PHE A 213 3.91 -30.55 7.89
C PHE A 213 3.05 -31.31 6.89
N LYS A 214 3.67 -31.94 5.89
CA LYS A 214 2.97 -32.75 4.89
C LYS A 214 2.23 -33.93 5.53
N GLU A 215 2.90 -34.69 6.37
CA GLU A 215 2.31 -35.83 7.08
C GLU A 215 1.14 -35.42 8.00
N ALA A 216 1.17 -34.21 8.55
CA ALA A 216 0.05 -33.68 9.33
C ALA A 216 -1.17 -33.34 8.47
N GLY A 217 -1.00 -33.09 7.16
CA GLY A 217 -2.08 -32.77 6.22
C GLY A 217 -2.11 -31.33 5.75
N PHE A 218 -1.08 -30.53 6.05
CA PHE A 218 -0.90 -29.21 5.43
C PHE A 218 -0.54 -29.35 3.95
N ASN A 219 -0.97 -28.41 3.12
CA ASN A 219 -0.74 -28.46 1.68
C ASN A 219 -0.03 -27.22 1.12
N ALA A 220 0.29 -26.22 1.95
CA ALA A 220 1.04 -25.04 1.56
C ALA A 220 2.07 -24.65 2.64
N ILE A 221 3.24 -24.24 2.20
CA ILE A 221 4.26 -23.59 3.02
C ILE A 221 4.61 -22.24 2.41
N ARG A 222 4.49 -21.16 3.20
CA ARG A 222 5.04 -19.86 2.83
C ARG A 222 6.46 -19.80 3.35
N VAL A 223 7.40 -19.46 2.47
CA VAL A 223 8.82 -19.34 2.72
C VAL A 223 9.18 -17.85 2.65
N PRO A 224 9.09 -17.12 3.77
CA PRO A 224 9.48 -15.73 3.80
C PRO A 224 11.00 -15.60 3.70
N VAL A 225 11.46 -14.64 2.87
CA VAL A 225 12.89 -14.42 2.61
C VAL A 225 13.23 -12.96 2.66
N THR A 226 14.23 -12.59 3.45
CA THR A 226 14.83 -11.25 3.47
C THR A 226 16.04 -11.21 2.55
N TRP A 227 16.07 -10.26 1.64
CA TRP A 227 17.06 -10.21 0.56
C TRP A 227 18.11 -9.10 0.72
N TYR A 228 17.80 -7.98 1.42
CA TYR A 228 18.67 -6.81 1.47
C TYR A 228 20.12 -7.10 1.91
N PRO A 229 20.43 -8.02 2.84
CA PRO A 229 21.80 -8.31 3.21
C PRO A 229 22.58 -9.09 2.15
N HIS A 230 21.85 -9.60 1.14
CA HIS A 230 22.33 -10.52 0.12
C HIS A 230 22.30 -9.92 -1.30
N ILE A 231 22.06 -8.59 -1.42
CA ILE A 231 22.04 -7.91 -2.72
C ILE A 231 23.19 -6.90 -2.79
N GLY A 232 24.05 -7.07 -3.78
CA GLY A 232 25.16 -6.15 -4.05
C GLY A 232 26.17 -6.07 -2.91
N THR A 233 26.72 -4.88 -2.71
CA THR A 233 27.71 -4.60 -1.66
C THR A 233 27.42 -3.30 -0.96
N VAL A 234 27.72 -3.26 0.34
CA VAL A 234 27.54 -2.09 1.20
C VAL A 234 28.71 -1.99 2.17
N THR A 235 29.07 -0.78 2.57
CA THR A 235 30.07 -0.54 3.61
C THR A 235 29.41 -0.70 4.98
N VAL A 236 30.00 -1.57 5.81
CA VAL A 236 29.65 -1.71 7.22
C VAL A 236 30.82 -1.22 8.06
N THR A 237 30.58 -0.26 8.93
CA THR A 237 31.55 0.24 9.92
C THR A 237 31.19 -0.23 11.31
N VAL A 238 32.15 -0.31 12.19
CA VAL A 238 31.95 -0.74 13.59
C VAL A 238 32.24 0.43 14.50
N SER A 239 31.27 0.84 15.30
CA SER A 239 31.43 1.79 16.40
C SER A 239 30.49 1.41 17.55
N ASP A 240 30.85 1.75 18.79
CA ASP A 240 30.04 1.51 19.98
C ASP A 240 29.57 0.04 20.14
N ASN A 241 30.39 -0.92 19.70
CA ASN A 241 30.08 -2.35 19.65
C ASN A 241 28.86 -2.70 18.76
N ARG A 242 28.59 -1.89 17.72
CA ARG A 242 27.52 -2.10 16.74
C ARG A 242 28.08 -2.03 15.34
N GLY A 243 27.42 -2.70 14.42
CA GLY A 243 27.64 -2.56 12.98
C GLY A 243 26.73 -1.48 12.41
N HIS A 244 27.29 -0.57 11.63
CA HIS A 244 26.55 0.51 10.98
C HIS A 244 26.63 0.33 9.47
N TRP A 245 25.48 0.18 8.85
CA TRP A 245 25.38 0.07 7.39
C TRP A 245 25.28 1.46 6.75
N ASP A 246 26.26 1.82 5.96
CA ASP A 246 26.19 3.05 5.16
C ASP A 246 25.40 2.81 3.88
N MET A 247 24.10 3.07 3.94
CA MET A 247 23.17 2.90 2.81
C MET A 247 23.58 3.70 1.56
N SER A 248 24.34 4.79 1.71
CA SER A 248 24.82 5.60 0.57
C SER A 248 25.84 4.87 -0.27
N THR A 249 26.51 3.86 0.28
CA THR A 249 27.50 3.01 -0.41
C THR A 249 26.90 1.75 -1.01
N TRP A 250 25.62 1.50 -0.83
CA TRP A 250 24.98 0.28 -1.32
C TRP A 250 24.87 0.27 -2.84
N THR A 251 25.70 -0.57 -3.47
CA THR A 251 25.86 -0.67 -4.92
C THR A 251 25.69 -2.10 -5.42
N GLY A 252 25.34 -2.21 -6.72
CA GLY A 252 25.09 -3.51 -7.35
C GLY A 252 23.69 -4.04 -7.06
N TYR A 253 23.28 -5.01 -7.88
CA TYR A 253 21.93 -5.62 -7.83
C TYR A 253 22.00 -7.15 -7.81
N ASP A 254 23.21 -7.73 -7.87
CA ASP A 254 23.37 -9.17 -7.93
C ASP A 254 23.09 -9.79 -6.56
N VAL A 255 22.28 -10.82 -6.55
CA VAL A 255 22.00 -11.63 -5.35
C VAL A 255 23.17 -12.55 -5.08
N ASP A 256 23.56 -12.70 -3.82
CA ASP A 256 24.57 -13.67 -3.38
C ASP A 256 24.17 -15.08 -3.83
N PRO A 257 24.99 -15.75 -4.66
CA PRO A 257 24.68 -17.10 -5.15
C PRO A 257 24.53 -18.14 -4.04
N ALA A 258 25.23 -17.99 -2.91
CA ALA A 258 25.10 -18.92 -1.78
C ALA A 258 23.76 -18.78 -1.08
N TRP A 259 23.27 -17.53 -0.95
CA TRP A 259 21.91 -17.26 -0.43
C TRP A 259 20.84 -17.79 -1.36
N MET A 260 20.92 -17.48 -2.67
CA MET A 260 19.98 -18.00 -3.66
C MET A 260 19.94 -19.54 -3.67
N ALA A 261 21.09 -20.18 -3.58
CA ALA A 261 21.17 -21.65 -3.52
C ALA A 261 20.51 -22.21 -2.25
N ARG A 262 20.63 -21.52 -1.10
CA ARG A 262 19.96 -21.94 0.14
C ARG A 262 18.45 -21.75 0.07
N VAL A 263 17.98 -20.61 -0.45
CA VAL A 263 16.55 -20.38 -0.69
C VAL A 263 15.99 -21.48 -1.60
N LYS A 264 16.69 -21.78 -2.68
CA LYS A 264 16.33 -22.86 -3.60
C LYS A 264 16.21 -24.22 -2.91
N GLU A 265 17.18 -24.56 -2.07
CA GLU A 265 17.19 -25.83 -1.33
C GLU A 265 15.95 -25.97 -0.43
N VAL A 266 15.53 -24.89 0.25
CA VAL A 266 14.32 -24.90 1.10
C VAL A 266 13.05 -24.99 0.25
N VAL A 267 12.99 -24.27 -0.87
CA VAL A 267 11.88 -24.37 -1.84
C VAL A 267 11.79 -25.82 -2.38
N ASP A 268 12.93 -26.44 -2.72
CA ASP A 268 12.97 -27.83 -3.18
C ASP A 268 12.37 -28.79 -2.14
N TYR A 269 12.63 -28.58 -0.84
CA TYR A 269 12.01 -29.41 0.20
C TYR A 269 10.49 -29.37 0.16
N VAL A 270 9.90 -28.20 -0.07
CA VAL A 270 8.44 -28.01 -0.14
C VAL A 270 7.86 -28.64 -1.41
N ILE A 271 8.48 -28.37 -2.56
CA ILE A 271 8.03 -28.85 -3.86
C ILE A 271 8.14 -30.39 -3.97
N ASP A 272 9.21 -30.97 -3.45
CA ASP A 272 9.42 -32.44 -3.44
C ASP A 272 8.35 -33.19 -2.61
N GLU A 273 7.80 -32.55 -1.55
CA GLU A 273 6.67 -33.08 -0.79
C GLU A 273 5.33 -32.88 -1.53
N GLY A 274 5.35 -32.27 -2.72
CA GLY A 274 4.17 -32.01 -3.52
C GLY A 274 3.23 -30.96 -2.91
N MET A 275 3.73 -30.08 -2.05
CA MET A 275 2.99 -28.96 -1.46
C MET A 275 3.12 -27.69 -2.32
N TYR A 276 2.23 -26.73 -2.10
CA TYR A 276 2.38 -25.38 -2.61
C TYR A 276 3.45 -24.64 -1.82
N CYS A 277 4.26 -23.86 -2.51
CA CYS A 277 5.28 -23.00 -1.94
C CYS A 277 5.01 -21.56 -2.33
N ILE A 278 4.91 -20.66 -1.36
CA ILE A 278 4.85 -19.21 -1.59
C ILE A 278 6.21 -18.63 -1.22
N LEU A 279 6.90 -18.02 -2.19
CA LEU A 279 8.21 -17.38 -2.02
C LEU A 279 8.05 -15.87 -2.18
N ASN A 280 8.60 -15.08 -1.23
CA ASN A 280 8.43 -13.64 -1.21
C ASN A 280 9.72 -12.82 -1.01
N VAL A 281 9.53 -11.50 -0.96
CA VAL A 281 10.47 -10.48 -0.48
C VAL A 281 9.92 -9.96 0.85
N HIS A 282 10.58 -10.30 1.99
CA HIS A 282 9.94 -10.18 3.30
C HIS A 282 10.35 -8.89 4.06
N HIS A 283 11.37 -8.92 4.93
CA HIS A 283 11.79 -7.76 5.72
C HIS A 283 12.62 -6.72 4.93
N ASP A 284 12.55 -6.78 3.63
CA ASP A 284 12.90 -5.69 2.72
C ASP A 284 11.85 -4.55 2.78
N THR A 285 10.72 -4.83 3.44
CA THR A 285 9.57 -3.96 3.69
C THR A 285 9.32 -3.75 5.19
N GLY A 286 8.18 -3.18 5.55
CA GLY A 286 7.75 -2.96 6.93
C GLY A 286 8.21 -1.61 7.50
N ASP A 287 8.17 -1.51 8.83
CA ASP A 287 8.56 -0.30 9.57
C ASP A 287 10.06 -0.27 9.94
N ALA A 288 10.76 -1.39 9.79
CA ALA A 288 12.18 -1.49 10.09
C ALA A 288 13.03 -0.51 9.27
N THR A 289 14.12 -0.01 9.86
CA THR A 289 15.05 0.91 9.18
C THR A 289 15.79 0.26 8.02
N THR A 290 15.89 -1.07 7.99
CA THR A 290 16.42 -1.85 6.86
C THR A 290 15.43 -2.06 5.73
N GLY A 291 14.14 -1.87 5.97
CA GLY A 291 13.12 -1.94 4.93
C GLY A 291 13.35 -0.84 3.88
N TRP A 292 13.96 -1.22 2.76
CA TRP A 292 14.32 -0.31 1.68
C TRP A 292 13.20 -0.08 0.67
N LEU A 293 12.18 -0.94 0.67
CA LEU A 293 10.95 -0.79 -0.10
C LEU A 293 9.92 -0.06 0.77
N LYS A 294 9.45 1.08 0.31
CA LYS A 294 8.46 1.92 1.01
C LYS A 294 7.37 2.37 0.05
N ALA A 295 6.16 2.48 0.58
CA ALA A 295 4.99 2.94 -0.16
C ALA A 295 4.96 4.48 -0.32
N ASP A 296 6.09 5.04 -0.81
CA ASP A 296 6.27 6.46 -1.13
C ASP A 296 6.78 6.60 -2.56
N LYS A 297 6.20 7.45 -3.38
CA LYS A 297 6.59 7.64 -4.78
C LYS A 297 8.06 8.03 -4.96
N ALA A 298 8.61 8.82 -4.05
CA ALA A 298 10.00 9.24 -4.11
C ALA A 298 10.96 8.07 -3.84
N VAL A 299 10.64 7.21 -2.85
CA VAL A 299 11.42 6.00 -2.56
C VAL A 299 11.29 5.02 -3.72
N TYR A 300 10.08 4.76 -4.19
CA TYR A 300 9.82 3.90 -5.35
C TYR A 300 10.67 4.32 -6.56
N ALA A 301 10.67 5.61 -6.92
CA ALA A 301 11.46 6.10 -8.05
C ALA A 301 12.97 5.85 -7.90
N ALA A 302 13.48 5.84 -6.66
CA ALA A 302 14.90 5.61 -6.37
C ALA A 302 15.29 4.12 -6.38
N VAL A 303 14.35 3.21 -6.04
CA VAL A 303 14.66 1.78 -5.79
C VAL A 303 14.06 0.82 -6.81
N LYS A 304 13.15 1.28 -7.66
CA LYS A 304 12.44 0.48 -8.66
C LYS A 304 13.36 -0.44 -9.47
N GLU A 305 14.48 0.07 -9.97
CA GLU A 305 15.42 -0.72 -10.78
C GLU A 305 16.00 -1.91 -9.98
N ARG A 306 16.37 -1.68 -8.71
CA ARG A 306 16.87 -2.73 -7.82
C ARG A 306 15.79 -3.77 -7.53
N TYR A 307 14.56 -3.34 -7.28
CA TYR A 307 13.41 -4.23 -7.05
C TYR A 307 13.13 -5.12 -8.26
N CYS A 308 13.09 -4.56 -9.46
CA CYS A 308 12.93 -5.32 -10.69
C CYS A 308 14.12 -6.26 -10.95
N ALA A 309 15.36 -5.82 -10.66
CA ALA A 309 16.54 -6.66 -10.82
C ALA A 309 16.54 -7.85 -9.84
N LEU A 310 16.08 -7.65 -8.61
CA LEU A 310 15.90 -8.73 -7.63
C LEU A 310 14.88 -9.77 -8.14
N TRP A 311 13.67 -9.31 -8.51
CA TRP A 311 12.63 -10.22 -8.99
C TRP A 311 12.99 -10.92 -10.29
N LYS A 312 13.74 -10.25 -11.18
CA LYS A 312 14.25 -10.90 -12.40
C LYS A 312 15.19 -12.07 -12.07
N GLN A 313 16.07 -11.93 -11.09
CA GLN A 313 16.99 -12.98 -10.68
C GLN A 313 16.24 -14.14 -10.01
N ILE A 314 15.31 -13.85 -9.08
CA ILE A 314 14.45 -14.86 -8.45
C ILE A 314 13.65 -15.59 -9.54
N ALA A 315 12.93 -14.87 -10.39
CA ALA A 315 12.11 -15.48 -11.43
C ALA A 315 12.92 -16.31 -12.43
N THR A 316 14.14 -15.91 -12.75
CA THR A 316 15.03 -16.67 -13.64
C THR A 316 15.51 -17.97 -12.99
N GLU A 317 15.94 -17.94 -11.71
CA GLU A 317 16.38 -19.13 -10.98
C GLU A 317 15.27 -20.17 -10.85
N PHE A 318 14.05 -19.71 -10.58
CA PHE A 318 12.89 -20.58 -10.34
C PHE A 318 11.99 -20.79 -11.58
N GLU A 319 12.41 -20.34 -12.77
CA GLU A 319 11.63 -20.50 -14.01
C GLU A 319 11.23 -21.97 -14.26
N PRO A 320 12.09 -22.98 -14.07
CA PRO A 320 11.74 -24.39 -14.38
C PRO A 320 10.69 -25.00 -13.44
N TYR A 321 10.35 -24.34 -12.32
CA TYR A 321 9.40 -24.88 -11.35
C TYR A 321 7.96 -24.82 -11.87
N GLY A 322 7.16 -25.85 -11.55
CA GLY A 322 5.77 -25.98 -11.92
C GLY A 322 4.84 -25.06 -11.12
N GLN A 323 3.54 -25.23 -11.33
CA GLN A 323 2.46 -24.39 -10.82
C GLN A 323 2.33 -24.31 -9.29
N LYS A 324 2.96 -25.23 -8.55
CA LYS A 324 2.92 -25.22 -7.08
C LYS A 324 3.90 -24.26 -6.43
N LEU A 325 4.80 -23.64 -7.19
CA LEU A 325 5.59 -22.51 -6.73
C LEU A 325 4.91 -21.21 -7.16
N LEU A 326 4.46 -20.41 -6.19
CA LEU A 326 3.92 -19.08 -6.39
C LEU A 326 4.94 -18.05 -5.91
N PHE A 327 4.93 -16.89 -6.54
CA PHE A 327 5.72 -15.74 -6.08
C PHE A 327 4.79 -14.68 -5.48
N GLU A 328 5.21 -14.11 -4.36
CA GLU A 328 4.52 -13.03 -3.66
C GLU A 328 5.36 -11.76 -3.73
N SER A 329 4.78 -10.67 -4.22
CA SER A 329 5.48 -9.44 -4.61
C SER A 329 6.37 -8.87 -3.52
N PHE A 330 5.85 -8.75 -2.32
CA PHE A 330 6.53 -8.28 -1.10
C PHE A 330 5.65 -8.57 0.11
N ASN A 331 6.21 -8.44 1.31
CA ASN A 331 5.47 -8.59 2.57
C ASN A 331 4.66 -7.32 2.92
N GLU A 332 4.73 -6.85 4.13
CA GLU A 332 3.99 -5.73 4.73
C GLU A 332 4.65 -4.38 4.41
N MET A 333 4.46 -3.85 3.21
CA MET A 333 5.07 -2.58 2.81
C MET A 333 4.28 -1.40 3.37
N LEU A 334 4.96 -0.56 4.15
CA LEU A 334 4.44 0.68 4.72
C LEU A 334 5.08 1.92 4.05
N ASP A 335 4.52 3.08 4.35
CA ASP A 335 5.15 4.36 4.03
C ASP A 335 6.44 4.59 4.88
N SER A 336 7.21 5.62 4.57
CA SER A 336 8.45 5.94 5.31
C SER A 336 8.21 6.38 6.76
N LYS A 337 6.97 6.59 7.17
CA LYS A 337 6.58 6.91 8.54
C LYS A 337 6.24 5.67 9.36
N GLY A 338 6.19 4.50 8.73
CA GLY A 338 5.77 3.26 9.38
C GLY A 338 4.29 3.27 9.80
N THR A 339 3.41 3.83 8.97
CA THR A 339 2.00 4.04 9.33
C THR A 339 1.18 2.79 9.07
N TRP A 340 0.72 2.10 10.11
CA TRP A 340 -0.10 0.88 9.98
C TRP A 340 -1.58 1.14 9.67
N ASN A 341 -2.17 2.19 10.25
CA ASN A 341 -3.63 2.34 10.29
C ASN A 341 -4.20 3.52 9.48
N TYR A 342 -3.36 4.36 8.90
CA TYR A 342 -3.78 5.58 8.21
C TYR A 342 -2.96 5.79 6.95
N SER A 343 -3.13 4.89 5.98
CA SER A 343 -2.50 4.99 4.68
C SER A 343 -3.08 6.13 3.85
N THR A 344 -2.29 6.67 2.94
CA THR A 344 -2.68 7.72 2.01
C THR A 344 -3.00 7.16 0.63
N ASP A 345 -3.74 7.90 -0.19
CA ASP A 345 -3.98 7.53 -1.60
C ASP A 345 -2.66 7.34 -2.36
N GLU A 346 -1.64 8.18 -2.09
CA GLU A 346 -0.31 8.05 -2.69
C GLU A 346 0.35 6.71 -2.31
N ALA A 347 0.23 6.29 -1.04
CA ALA A 347 0.80 5.04 -0.58
C ALA A 347 0.12 3.84 -1.27
N HIS A 348 -1.20 3.85 -1.39
CA HIS A 348 -1.95 2.81 -2.11
C HIS A 348 -1.57 2.76 -3.60
N GLU A 349 -1.47 3.91 -4.24
CA GLU A 349 -1.04 4.00 -5.64
C GLU A 349 0.38 3.45 -5.82
N THR A 350 1.29 3.77 -4.90
CA THR A 350 2.67 3.28 -4.93
C THR A 350 2.74 1.75 -4.76
N ILE A 351 1.91 1.16 -3.89
CA ILE A 351 1.75 -0.29 -3.77
C ILE A 351 1.32 -0.91 -5.11
N ASN A 352 0.30 -0.35 -5.77
CA ASN A 352 -0.15 -0.83 -7.07
C ASN A 352 0.95 -0.71 -8.15
N MET A 353 1.81 0.32 -8.09
CA MET A 353 2.96 0.47 -9.00
C MET A 353 4.01 -0.63 -8.78
N TYR A 354 4.37 -0.96 -7.54
CA TYR A 354 5.29 -2.07 -7.25
C TYR A 354 4.71 -3.42 -7.71
N ASN A 355 3.43 -3.66 -7.47
CA ASN A 355 2.74 -4.87 -7.93
C ASN A 355 2.77 -4.98 -9.47
N ALA A 356 2.56 -3.88 -10.19
CA ALA A 356 2.62 -3.86 -11.65
C ALA A 356 4.02 -4.16 -12.17
N ASP A 357 5.06 -3.57 -11.57
CA ASP A 357 6.45 -3.85 -11.96
C ASP A 357 6.86 -5.28 -11.65
N PHE A 358 6.40 -5.85 -10.54
CA PHE A 358 6.61 -7.26 -10.19
C PHE A 358 6.03 -8.18 -11.26
N VAL A 359 4.74 -8.03 -11.58
CA VAL A 359 4.08 -8.85 -12.61
C VAL A 359 4.81 -8.72 -13.95
N ALA A 360 5.05 -7.50 -14.41
CA ALA A 360 5.74 -7.27 -15.69
C ALA A 360 7.14 -7.90 -15.70
N THR A 361 7.89 -7.79 -14.61
CA THR A 361 9.25 -8.33 -14.48
C THR A 361 9.25 -9.86 -14.52
N VAL A 362 8.37 -10.50 -13.74
CA VAL A 362 8.28 -11.97 -13.72
C VAL A 362 7.84 -12.50 -15.08
N ARG A 363 6.80 -11.93 -15.69
CA ARG A 363 6.30 -12.34 -17.02
C ARG A 363 7.37 -12.20 -18.12
N ALA A 364 8.19 -11.15 -18.04
CA ALA A 364 9.27 -10.92 -19.02
C ALA A 364 10.37 -11.99 -19.00
N THR A 365 10.49 -12.81 -17.95
CA THR A 365 11.43 -13.92 -17.91
C THR A 365 10.97 -15.13 -18.75
N GLY A 366 9.69 -15.21 -19.10
CA GLY A 366 9.14 -16.23 -19.98
C GLY A 366 9.05 -17.63 -19.35
N GLY A 367 8.99 -18.66 -20.20
CA GLY A 367 8.88 -20.04 -19.77
C GLY A 367 7.67 -20.28 -18.83
N ASN A 368 7.87 -21.07 -17.77
CA ASN A 368 6.84 -21.36 -16.78
C ASN A 368 6.32 -20.12 -16.04
N ASN A 369 7.11 -19.04 -15.96
CA ASN A 369 6.69 -17.79 -15.36
C ASN A 369 5.60 -17.07 -16.18
N GLY A 370 5.41 -17.42 -17.43
CA GLY A 370 4.30 -16.96 -18.28
C GLY A 370 2.92 -17.48 -17.83
N HIS A 371 2.89 -18.53 -16.97
CA HIS A 371 1.67 -19.18 -16.47
C HIS A 371 1.60 -19.24 -14.94
N ARG A 372 2.69 -18.85 -14.26
CA ARG A 372 2.78 -18.91 -12.80
C ARG A 372 1.77 -18.02 -12.13
N ASN A 373 1.08 -18.53 -11.12
CA ASN A 373 0.25 -17.72 -10.23
C ASN A 373 1.13 -16.77 -9.41
N LEU A 374 0.78 -15.48 -9.42
CA LEU A 374 1.49 -14.41 -8.71
C LEU A 374 0.58 -13.80 -7.65
N ILE A 375 1.15 -13.53 -6.48
CA ILE A 375 0.46 -13.00 -5.31
C ILE A 375 0.87 -11.55 -5.11
N LEU A 376 -0.11 -10.67 -4.97
CA LEU A 376 0.04 -9.22 -4.88
C LEU A 376 -0.49 -8.72 -3.54
N ASN A 377 0.27 -7.88 -2.86
CA ASN A 377 -0.10 -7.41 -1.54
C ASN A 377 -0.81 -6.07 -1.56
N THR A 378 -1.69 -5.87 -0.58
CA THR A 378 -2.26 -4.57 -0.24
C THR A 378 -1.27 -3.73 0.57
N TYR A 379 -1.58 -2.47 0.85
CA TYR A 379 -0.79 -1.64 1.76
C TYR A 379 -0.71 -2.30 3.15
N GLY A 380 0.52 -2.55 3.64
CA GLY A 380 0.76 -3.24 4.91
C GLY A 380 0.13 -4.64 4.99
N ALA A 381 -0.10 -5.31 3.86
CA ALA A 381 -0.86 -6.55 3.76
C ALA A 381 -2.23 -6.46 4.49
N SER A 382 -2.84 -5.28 4.55
CA SER A 382 -4.03 -5.01 5.35
C SER A 382 -5.30 -5.58 4.73
N CYS A 383 -6.12 -6.25 5.56
CA CYS A 383 -7.48 -6.70 5.24
C CYS A 383 -8.56 -5.66 5.57
N GLN A 384 -8.18 -4.42 5.89
CA GLN A 384 -9.14 -3.36 6.16
C GLN A 384 -9.74 -2.82 4.86
N LYS A 385 -10.99 -2.37 4.96
CA LYS A 385 -11.78 -1.91 3.82
C LYS A 385 -11.04 -0.93 2.92
N GLU A 386 -10.38 0.07 3.50
CA GLU A 386 -9.70 1.14 2.77
C GLU A 386 -8.56 0.59 1.89
N ALA A 387 -7.77 -0.33 2.41
CA ALA A 387 -6.69 -0.97 1.68
C ALA A 387 -7.23 -1.90 0.56
N LEU A 388 -8.30 -2.65 0.85
CA LEU A 388 -8.94 -3.55 -0.11
C LEU A 388 -9.65 -2.79 -1.24
N GLU A 389 -10.30 -1.67 -0.93
CA GLU A 389 -10.94 -0.81 -1.95
C GLU A 389 -9.93 -0.06 -2.83
N ALA A 390 -8.73 0.19 -2.33
CA ALA A 390 -7.66 0.83 -3.08
C ALA A 390 -6.80 -0.14 -3.90
N PHE A 391 -6.85 -1.44 -3.60
CA PHE A 391 -6.10 -2.48 -4.31
C PHE A 391 -6.59 -2.63 -5.75
N ARG A 392 -5.65 -2.77 -6.69
CA ARG A 392 -5.94 -2.98 -8.12
C ARG A 392 -5.04 -4.07 -8.68
N LEU A 393 -5.62 -4.99 -9.43
CA LEU A 393 -4.84 -5.92 -10.25
C LEU A 393 -4.21 -5.14 -11.41
N PRO A 394 -2.91 -5.28 -11.66
CA PRO A 394 -2.29 -4.72 -12.86
C PRO A 394 -2.70 -5.52 -14.10
N ALA A 395 -2.43 -4.96 -15.28
CA ALA A 395 -2.50 -5.72 -16.52
C ALA A 395 -1.53 -6.91 -16.48
N ASP A 396 -1.99 -8.07 -16.89
CA ASP A 396 -1.18 -9.30 -16.96
C ASP A 396 -1.34 -9.96 -18.35
N THR A 397 -0.29 -10.61 -18.81
CA THR A 397 -0.32 -11.43 -20.03
C THR A 397 -0.83 -12.86 -19.78
N ALA A 398 -0.89 -13.29 -18.53
CA ALA A 398 -1.49 -14.55 -18.08
C ALA A 398 -2.86 -14.25 -17.45
N GLU A 399 -3.92 -14.51 -18.21
CA GLU A 399 -5.29 -14.31 -17.74
C GLU A 399 -5.58 -15.19 -16.52
N ASP A 400 -6.24 -14.65 -15.49
CA ASP A 400 -6.67 -15.35 -14.28
C ASP A 400 -5.54 -15.96 -13.40
N HIS A 401 -4.32 -15.44 -13.49
CA HIS A 401 -3.17 -15.94 -12.72
C HIS A 401 -2.66 -14.96 -11.64
N LEU A 402 -3.51 -14.04 -11.17
CA LEU A 402 -3.18 -13.11 -10.10
C LEU A 402 -4.07 -13.35 -8.87
N LEU A 403 -3.45 -13.35 -7.67
CA LEU A 403 -4.11 -13.42 -6.38
C LEU A 403 -3.78 -12.17 -5.57
N ALA A 404 -4.67 -11.79 -4.64
CA ALA A 404 -4.35 -10.85 -3.59
C ALA A 404 -3.87 -11.58 -2.33
N GLU A 405 -3.03 -10.93 -1.54
CA GLU A 405 -2.67 -11.40 -0.20
C GLU A 405 -2.95 -10.35 0.85
N VAL A 406 -3.37 -10.81 2.03
CA VAL A 406 -3.56 -10.00 3.23
C VAL A 406 -3.15 -10.76 4.48
N HIS A 407 -2.88 -10.00 5.54
CA HIS A 407 -2.60 -10.51 6.89
C HIS A 407 -3.69 -10.09 7.86
N SER A 408 -3.91 -10.88 8.91
CA SER A 408 -4.89 -10.56 9.93
C SER A 408 -4.53 -11.17 11.28
N TYR A 409 -4.25 -10.31 12.24
CA TYR A 409 -4.00 -10.66 13.63
C TYR A 409 -5.11 -10.06 14.53
N ALA A 410 -6.34 -10.55 14.37
CA ALA A 410 -7.51 -10.02 15.06
C ALA A 410 -7.99 -10.93 16.20
N PRO A 411 -8.56 -10.31 17.26
CA PRO A 411 -8.37 -8.91 17.61
C PRO A 411 -6.96 -8.66 18.15
N TYR A 412 -6.45 -7.45 17.93
CA TYR A 412 -5.07 -7.07 18.26
C TYR A 412 -4.71 -7.32 19.74
N ASP A 413 -5.63 -6.99 20.66
CA ASP A 413 -5.47 -7.18 22.12
C ASP A 413 -5.52 -8.64 22.58
N PHE A 414 -5.89 -9.57 21.70
CA PHE A 414 -5.80 -11.00 21.91
C PHE A 414 -4.58 -11.59 21.21
N ALA A 415 -4.33 -11.21 19.97
CA ALA A 415 -3.30 -11.84 19.14
C ALA A 415 -1.86 -11.44 19.54
N PHE A 416 -1.66 -10.23 20.05
CA PHE A 416 -0.35 -9.74 20.45
C PHE A 416 -0.18 -9.63 21.96
N ASP A 417 1.07 -9.60 22.42
CA ASP A 417 1.40 -9.35 23.84
C ASP A 417 1.22 -7.86 24.16
N MET A 418 0.20 -7.56 24.97
CA MET A 418 -0.08 -6.22 25.46
C MET A 418 0.44 -6.01 26.88
N THR A 419 1.29 -6.89 27.40
CA THR A 419 1.86 -6.77 28.75
C THR A 419 2.60 -5.45 28.90
N GLY A 420 2.18 -4.64 29.86
CA GLY A 420 2.77 -3.31 30.10
C GLY A 420 2.24 -2.19 29.21
N ASN A 421 1.34 -2.44 28.27
CA ASN A 421 0.69 -1.39 27.50
C ASN A 421 -0.32 -0.63 28.40
N PRO A 422 -0.15 0.69 28.63
CA PRO A 422 -1.03 1.44 29.53
C PRO A 422 -2.42 1.73 28.92
N TYR A 423 -2.60 1.55 27.60
CA TYR A 423 -3.82 1.93 26.87
C TYR A 423 -4.65 0.74 26.42
N VAL A 424 -4.05 -0.44 26.31
CA VAL A 424 -4.70 -1.65 25.79
C VAL A 424 -4.62 -2.76 26.85
N LYS A 425 -5.78 -3.26 27.25
CA LYS A 425 -5.86 -4.39 28.18
C LYS A 425 -5.74 -5.70 27.42
N GLN A 426 -4.80 -6.55 27.84
CA GLN A 426 -4.63 -7.90 27.32
C GLN A 426 -5.92 -8.70 27.44
N ARG A 427 -6.37 -9.27 26.34
CA ARG A 427 -7.44 -10.25 26.27
C ARG A 427 -6.83 -11.65 26.28
N THR A 428 -7.33 -12.53 27.15
CA THR A 428 -6.78 -13.89 27.33
C THR A 428 -7.76 -15.00 27.00
N VAL A 429 -9.00 -14.65 26.64
CA VAL A 429 -10.06 -15.60 26.27
C VAL A 429 -10.57 -15.22 24.88
N PHE A 430 -10.67 -16.21 24.00
CA PHE A 430 -11.27 -16.06 22.68
C PHE A 430 -12.80 -16.16 22.82
N ASP A 431 -13.45 -15.02 22.99
CA ASP A 431 -14.88 -14.86 23.21
C ASP A 431 -15.63 -14.46 21.92
N SER A 432 -16.93 -14.20 22.03
CA SER A 432 -17.77 -13.79 20.90
C SER A 432 -17.35 -12.47 20.25
N TYR A 433 -16.72 -11.57 20.99
CA TYR A 433 -16.15 -10.35 20.40
C TYR A 433 -14.97 -10.70 19.49
N CYS A 434 -14.07 -11.56 19.96
CA CYS A 434 -12.93 -12.03 19.15
C CYS A 434 -13.42 -12.74 17.88
N GLU A 435 -14.43 -13.61 18.01
CA GLU A 435 -15.03 -14.29 16.88
C GLU A 435 -15.60 -13.29 15.85
N THR A 436 -16.31 -12.26 16.31
CA THR A 436 -16.88 -11.22 15.44
C THR A 436 -15.79 -10.46 14.67
N GLU A 437 -14.69 -10.08 15.34
CA GLU A 437 -13.59 -9.35 14.71
C GLU A 437 -12.88 -10.21 13.64
N VAL A 438 -12.62 -11.48 13.94
CA VAL A 438 -12.03 -12.41 12.97
C VAL A 438 -12.94 -12.58 11.75
N ARG A 439 -14.23 -12.87 11.97
CA ARG A 439 -15.19 -13.06 10.87
C ARG A 439 -15.35 -11.83 10.01
N ARG A 440 -15.39 -10.63 10.62
CA ARG A 440 -15.46 -9.37 9.87
C ARG A 440 -14.28 -9.20 8.91
N ASN A 441 -13.05 -9.54 9.35
CA ASN A 441 -11.89 -9.45 8.47
C ASN A 441 -11.98 -10.42 7.29
N VAL A 442 -12.43 -11.66 7.53
CA VAL A 442 -12.65 -12.64 6.45
C VAL A 442 -13.78 -12.20 5.51
N GLU A 443 -14.87 -11.64 6.06
CA GLU A 443 -15.96 -11.06 5.27
C GLU A 443 -15.51 -9.91 4.38
N ASN A 444 -14.57 -9.09 4.87
CA ASN A 444 -13.96 -8.04 4.03
C ASN A 444 -13.18 -8.65 2.86
N MET A 445 -12.35 -9.68 3.10
CA MET A 445 -11.61 -10.39 2.04
C MET A 445 -12.57 -10.94 0.98
N ASP A 446 -13.65 -11.60 1.43
CA ASP A 446 -14.65 -12.11 0.50
C ASP A 446 -15.34 -11.00 -0.29
N LYS A 447 -15.82 -9.98 0.40
CA LYS A 447 -16.62 -8.89 -0.19
C LYS A 447 -15.84 -8.03 -1.17
N TYR A 448 -14.60 -7.67 -0.82
CA TYR A 448 -13.82 -6.68 -1.57
C TYR A 448 -12.86 -7.32 -2.58
N LEU A 449 -12.57 -8.63 -2.45
CA LEU A 449 -11.68 -9.35 -3.34
C LEU A 449 -12.39 -10.55 -4.00
N VAL A 450 -12.67 -11.64 -3.26
CA VAL A 450 -13.12 -12.91 -3.85
C VAL A 450 -14.43 -12.77 -4.62
N SER A 451 -15.41 -12.06 -4.07
CA SER A 451 -16.71 -11.80 -4.73
C SER A 451 -16.60 -10.89 -5.96
N LYS A 452 -15.44 -10.25 -6.16
CA LYS A 452 -15.12 -9.43 -7.34
C LYS A 452 -14.22 -10.14 -8.35
N GLY A 453 -14.01 -11.44 -8.20
CA GLY A 453 -13.18 -12.25 -9.09
C GLY A 453 -11.69 -12.19 -8.79
N ILE A 454 -11.28 -11.70 -7.62
CA ILE A 454 -9.88 -11.65 -7.19
C ILE A 454 -9.68 -12.71 -6.10
N PRO A 455 -9.12 -13.89 -6.39
CA PRO A 455 -8.79 -14.88 -5.39
C PRO A 455 -7.84 -14.29 -4.34
N CYS A 456 -8.02 -14.67 -3.07
CA CYS A 456 -7.29 -14.07 -1.96
C CYS A 456 -6.61 -15.14 -1.10
N VAL A 457 -5.44 -14.83 -0.57
CA VAL A 457 -4.70 -15.63 0.41
C VAL A 457 -4.66 -14.87 1.74
N LEU A 458 -4.98 -15.52 2.85
CA LEU A 458 -4.64 -15.06 4.19
C LEU A 458 -3.22 -15.57 4.49
N GLY A 459 -2.20 -14.79 4.09
CA GLY A 459 -0.79 -15.18 4.13
C GLY A 459 -0.21 -15.24 5.53
N GLU A 460 -0.78 -14.45 6.46
CA GLU A 460 -0.41 -14.53 7.88
C GLU A 460 -1.64 -14.34 8.77
N TYR A 461 -1.75 -15.21 9.75
CA TYR A 461 -2.62 -15.09 10.91
C TYR A 461 -2.02 -15.88 12.06
N GLY A 462 -2.29 -15.51 13.29
CA GLY A 462 -1.70 -16.20 14.42
C GLY A 462 -1.98 -15.50 15.75
N CYS A 463 -1.27 -15.96 16.78
CA CYS A 463 -1.37 -15.42 18.13
C CYS A 463 -0.03 -15.59 18.85
N THR A 464 0.35 -14.63 19.67
CA THR A 464 1.50 -14.77 20.57
C THR A 464 1.30 -15.90 21.57
N ALA A 465 2.39 -16.48 22.06
CA ALA A 465 2.37 -17.65 22.96
C ALA A 465 1.90 -17.36 24.41
N ILE A 466 1.43 -16.15 24.71
CA ILE A 466 0.93 -15.81 26.05
C ILE A 466 -0.46 -16.36 26.35
N GLN A 467 -1.21 -16.76 25.33
CA GLN A 467 -2.54 -17.37 25.47
C GLN A 467 -2.42 -18.87 25.75
N SER A 468 -3.47 -19.47 26.33
CA SER A 468 -3.50 -20.93 26.43
C SER A 468 -3.60 -21.60 25.05
N ALA A 469 -3.04 -22.78 24.88
CA ALA A 469 -3.10 -23.55 23.63
C ALA A 469 -4.56 -23.73 23.13
N THR A 470 -5.52 -23.86 24.04
CA THR A 470 -6.95 -23.99 23.70
C THR A 470 -7.50 -22.68 23.12
N GLU A 471 -7.14 -21.53 23.67
CA GLU A 471 -7.63 -20.22 23.21
C GLU A 471 -7.01 -19.86 21.86
N ILE A 472 -5.72 -20.13 21.67
CA ILE A 472 -5.01 -20.00 20.38
C ILE A 472 -5.68 -20.88 19.31
N ALA A 473 -5.98 -22.14 19.65
CA ALA A 473 -6.64 -23.07 18.73
C ALA A 473 -8.05 -22.62 18.33
N LYS A 474 -8.80 -21.97 19.22
CA LYS A 474 -10.12 -21.38 18.91
C LYS A 474 -10.01 -20.25 17.89
N GLN A 475 -9.04 -19.34 18.07
CA GLN A 475 -8.80 -18.25 17.12
C GLN A 475 -8.43 -18.82 15.74
N ALA A 476 -7.48 -19.74 15.69
CA ALA A 476 -7.04 -20.35 14.45
C ALA A 476 -8.19 -21.08 13.73
N ALA A 477 -8.97 -21.87 14.45
CA ALA A 477 -10.15 -22.55 13.90
C ALA A 477 -11.20 -21.57 13.37
N CYS A 478 -11.41 -20.43 14.05
CA CYS A 478 -12.35 -19.41 13.61
C CYS A 478 -11.94 -18.81 12.26
N TYR A 479 -10.66 -18.41 12.10
CA TYR A 479 -10.15 -17.93 10.81
C TYR A 479 -10.36 -18.95 9.70
N VAL A 480 -9.88 -20.17 9.90
CA VAL A 480 -9.92 -21.22 8.89
C VAL A 480 -11.36 -21.62 8.54
N SER A 481 -12.24 -21.74 9.53
CA SER A 481 -13.66 -22.06 9.29
C SER A 481 -14.40 -20.99 8.48
N ALA A 482 -14.05 -19.72 8.68
CA ALA A 482 -14.65 -18.63 7.94
C ALA A 482 -14.09 -18.56 6.51
N ALA A 483 -12.76 -18.61 6.37
CA ALA A 483 -12.04 -18.43 5.13
C ALA A 483 -12.24 -19.58 4.12
N ALA A 484 -12.30 -20.83 4.61
CA ALA A 484 -12.46 -22.02 3.77
C ALA A 484 -13.78 -22.01 2.95
N LYS A 485 -14.83 -21.36 3.45
CA LYS A 485 -16.11 -21.18 2.74
C LYS A 485 -16.02 -20.32 1.49
N SER A 486 -14.99 -19.51 1.40
CA SER A 486 -14.71 -18.62 0.27
C SER A 486 -13.46 -19.02 -0.51
N ASP A 487 -12.99 -20.27 -0.33
CA ASP A 487 -11.74 -20.79 -0.93
C ASP A 487 -10.51 -19.92 -0.64
N ILE A 488 -10.48 -19.25 0.51
CA ILE A 488 -9.34 -18.45 0.97
C ILE A 488 -8.40 -19.37 1.77
N PRO A 489 -7.22 -19.72 1.25
CA PRO A 489 -6.22 -20.49 2.00
C PRO A 489 -5.67 -19.65 3.15
N CYS A 490 -5.43 -20.30 4.28
CA CYS A 490 -4.92 -19.67 5.49
C CYS A 490 -3.54 -20.24 5.85
N VAL A 491 -2.54 -19.37 5.99
CA VAL A 491 -1.16 -19.76 6.28
C VAL A 491 -0.77 -19.26 7.68
N TYR A 492 -0.69 -20.16 8.66
CA TYR A 492 -0.45 -19.83 10.06
C TYR A 492 0.97 -19.29 10.28
N TRP A 493 1.10 -18.14 10.99
CA TRP A 493 2.39 -17.60 11.38
C TRP A 493 2.84 -18.20 12.70
N MET A 494 3.97 -18.91 12.66
CA MET A 494 4.40 -19.76 13.76
C MET A 494 5.45 -19.12 14.68
N ALA A 495 5.99 -17.96 14.35
CA ALA A 495 7.12 -17.39 15.08
C ALA A 495 6.86 -17.17 16.58
N LEU A 496 5.61 -16.97 16.96
CA LEU A 496 5.22 -16.54 18.30
C LEU A 496 4.58 -17.64 19.14
N SER A 497 4.14 -18.74 18.53
CA SER A 497 3.50 -19.86 19.24
C SER A 497 3.79 -21.17 18.52
N ASP A 498 4.93 -21.73 18.81
CA ASP A 498 5.39 -22.95 18.15
C ASP A 498 4.45 -24.12 18.42
N GLY A 499 3.79 -24.59 17.37
CA GLY A 499 3.09 -25.86 17.39
C GLY A 499 4.03 -27.04 17.17
N GLU A 500 5.25 -26.80 16.71
CA GLU A 500 6.25 -27.80 16.33
C GLU A 500 7.59 -27.57 17.03
N ASP A 501 8.41 -28.61 17.05
CA ASP A 501 9.79 -28.55 17.51
C ASP A 501 10.73 -28.64 16.30
N ARG A 502 11.22 -27.51 15.84
CA ARG A 502 12.07 -27.42 14.65
C ARG A 502 13.44 -28.03 14.82
N SER A 503 13.96 -28.10 16.05
CA SER A 503 15.26 -28.71 16.32
C SER A 503 15.21 -30.24 16.24
N VAL A 504 14.05 -30.83 16.64
CA VAL A 504 13.72 -32.24 16.47
C VAL A 504 12.31 -32.28 15.91
N PRO A 505 12.11 -32.37 14.58
CA PRO A 505 10.81 -32.24 13.95
C PRO A 505 9.73 -33.14 14.57
N LYS A 506 8.87 -32.53 15.38
CA LYS A 506 7.71 -33.15 16.04
C LYS A 506 6.73 -32.04 16.47
N TRP A 507 5.48 -32.39 16.56
CA TRP A 507 4.47 -31.48 17.06
C TRP A 507 4.55 -31.36 18.59
N THR A 508 4.74 -30.15 19.09
CA THR A 508 4.75 -29.83 20.53
C THR A 508 3.39 -29.33 21.02
N ALA A 509 2.55 -28.77 20.11
CA ALA A 509 1.19 -28.29 20.38
C ALA A 509 0.18 -28.88 19.38
N PRO A 510 -0.13 -30.18 19.43
CA PRO A 510 -1.04 -30.82 18.48
C PRO A 510 -2.45 -30.25 18.49
N THR A 511 -2.87 -29.62 19.59
CA THR A 511 -4.20 -28.98 19.70
C THR A 511 -4.42 -27.90 18.65
N LEU A 512 -3.39 -27.05 18.39
CA LEU A 512 -3.45 -26.01 17.36
C LEU A 512 -3.50 -26.63 15.96
N ARG A 513 -2.58 -27.54 15.65
CA ARG A 513 -2.53 -28.27 14.38
C ARG A 513 -3.89 -28.92 14.06
N ASP A 514 -4.43 -29.69 15.01
CA ASP A 514 -5.64 -30.45 14.82
C ASP A 514 -6.86 -29.52 14.65
N ALA A 515 -6.88 -28.38 15.35
CA ALA A 515 -7.94 -27.39 15.21
C ALA A 515 -7.95 -26.74 13.82
N ILE A 516 -6.78 -26.38 13.27
CA ILE A 516 -6.65 -25.82 11.92
C ILE A 516 -7.13 -26.83 10.87
N LEU A 517 -6.57 -28.06 10.90
CA LEU A 517 -6.87 -29.08 9.89
C LEU A 517 -8.32 -29.54 9.95
N LYS A 518 -8.88 -29.67 11.16
CA LYS A 518 -10.30 -29.98 11.35
C LYS A 518 -11.20 -28.88 10.79
N ALA A 519 -10.92 -27.63 11.16
CA ALA A 519 -11.69 -26.49 10.70
C ALA A 519 -11.69 -26.38 9.17
N TYR A 520 -10.54 -26.59 8.53
CA TYR A 520 -10.45 -26.62 7.07
C TYR A 520 -11.30 -27.75 6.47
N LYS A 521 -11.09 -28.99 6.94
CA LYS A 521 -11.77 -30.18 6.42
C LYS A 521 -13.30 -30.09 6.51
N GLU A 522 -13.81 -29.49 7.59
CA GLU A 522 -15.26 -29.39 7.85
C GLU A 522 -15.94 -28.22 7.11
N ASN A 523 -15.19 -27.25 6.59
CA ASN A 523 -15.73 -26.03 5.99
C ASN A 523 -15.29 -25.75 4.55
N LYS A 524 -14.33 -26.50 4.00
CA LYS A 524 -13.92 -26.33 2.61
C LYS A 524 -15.08 -26.66 1.66
N ASN A 525 -15.08 -25.99 0.51
CA ASN A 525 -15.97 -26.34 -0.58
C ASN A 525 -15.50 -27.65 -1.23
N ASP A 526 -16.45 -28.47 -1.69
CA ASP A 526 -16.19 -29.74 -2.39
C ASP A 526 -15.75 -29.51 -3.86
#